data_3ad944acbb5345f00ecb29a497519749
#
_entry.id   3ad944acbb5345f00ecb29a497519749
#
_cell.length_a   1.000
_cell.length_b   1.000
_cell.length_c   1.000
_cell.angle_alpha   90.00
_cell.angle_beta   90.00
_cell.angle_gamma   90.00
#
_symmetry.space_group_name_H-M   'P 1'
#
loop_
_entity.id
_entity.type
_entity.pdbx_description
1 polymer ?
#
loop_
_entity_poly.entity_id
_entity_poly.type
_entity_poly.pdbx_seq_one_letter_code
_entity_poly.pdbx_strand_id
1 'polypeptide(L)'
;MKFQLGLKAMLLCLATSTSAQAALITEWGFVNSAGFTSWVGAGVTPSGGSLYNGVDTWYSQLSWGTGVDNGPQSSFEVISPVVGSIFTNGPSANGTTLIHNNFPVFDNGNLQSAQLLDMLLLTPIVPPGPALPAPTIVFDINFFETTNTPPVGELCPDGNPNGVGANVNGCGDIFAIASPLDLVQSFQLDDFEYTITIGVLGGNILADDTCTAVGFASGCYGFVTTENLSNTIQPFFAITAERIPQVPAPATLALFGTLLLLLRRLRQH
;
A
#
# COMPACT_ATOMS: atom_id res chain seq x y z
N MET A 1 -63.72 -32.16 5.87
CA MET A 1 -63.10 -31.00 6.53
C MET A 1 -61.61 -31.18 6.81
N LYS A 2 -60.84 -31.89 6.01
CA LYS A 2 -59.37 -32.12 6.20
C LYS A 2 -58.49 -31.55 5.08
N PHE A 3 -59.04 -30.87 4.09
CA PHE A 3 -58.31 -30.38 2.91
C PHE A 3 -57.82 -28.94 3.00
N GLN A 4 -58.30 -28.14 3.95
CA GLN A 4 -57.89 -26.72 4.07
C GLN A 4 -56.68 -26.48 4.95
N LEU A 5 -56.25 -27.42 5.80
CA LEU A 5 -55.07 -27.24 6.69
C LEU A 5 -53.75 -27.39 5.95
N GLY A 6 -53.69 -28.19 4.90
CA GLY A 6 -52.48 -28.46 4.13
C GLY A 6 -52.03 -27.28 3.25
N LEU A 7 -52.98 -26.42 2.82
CA LEU A 7 -52.67 -25.31 1.91
C LEU A 7 -52.10 -24.10 2.66
N LYS A 8 -52.49 -23.89 3.94
CA LYS A 8 -52.00 -22.79 4.77
C LYS A 8 -50.58 -23.02 5.31
N ALA A 9 -50.20 -24.27 5.55
CA ALA A 9 -48.83 -24.60 5.99
C ALA A 9 -47.83 -24.53 4.84
N MET A 10 -48.25 -24.72 3.59
CA MET A 10 -47.36 -24.66 2.42
C MET A 10 -47.07 -23.23 1.97
N LEU A 11 -47.96 -22.27 2.26
CA LEU A 11 -47.74 -20.85 1.89
C LEU A 11 -46.75 -20.14 2.84
N LEU A 12 -46.52 -20.67 4.05
CA LEU A 12 -45.66 -20.07 5.06
C LEU A 12 -44.17 -20.38 4.86
N CYS A 13 -43.83 -21.42 4.10
CA CYS A 13 -42.42 -21.81 3.83
C CYS A 13 -41.78 -21.08 2.62
N LEU A 14 -42.53 -20.29 1.86
CA LEU A 14 -42.01 -19.60 0.67
C LEU A 14 -41.59 -18.15 0.95
N ALA A 15 -41.69 -17.66 2.17
CA ALA A 15 -41.60 -16.23 2.44
C ALA A 15 -40.32 -15.77 3.18
N THR A 16 -39.32 -16.63 3.44
CA THR A 16 -38.15 -16.18 4.23
C THR A 16 -36.80 -16.68 3.70
N SER A 17 -36.54 -16.48 2.43
CA SER A 17 -35.15 -16.38 1.99
C SER A 17 -34.77 -14.90 1.96
N THR A 18 -34.71 -14.27 3.12
CA THR A 18 -33.94 -13.04 3.25
C THR A 18 -32.48 -13.45 3.11
N SER A 19 -31.90 -13.22 1.95
CA SER A 19 -30.45 -13.28 1.82
C SER A 19 -29.88 -12.33 2.88
N ALA A 20 -29.19 -12.88 3.90
CA ALA A 20 -28.40 -12.04 4.80
C ALA A 20 -27.38 -11.34 3.90
N GLN A 21 -27.55 -10.05 3.67
CA GLN A 21 -26.55 -9.24 2.99
C GLN A 21 -25.43 -8.97 3.97
N ALA A 22 -24.20 -9.19 3.53
CA ALA A 22 -23.04 -8.81 4.31
C ALA A 22 -23.04 -7.28 4.56
N ALA A 23 -22.67 -6.91 5.77
CA ALA A 23 -22.56 -5.51 6.13
C ALA A 23 -21.21 -4.94 5.68
N LEU A 24 -21.22 -3.72 5.13
CA LEU A 24 -20.01 -2.97 4.85
C LEU A 24 -19.22 -2.77 6.15
N ILE A 25 -17.93 -3.08 6.14
CA ILE A 25 -17.04 -2.68 7.23
C ILE A 25 -16.74 -1.20 7.07
N THR A 26 -17.19 -0.41 8.04
CA THR A 26 -17.09 1.05 8.01
C THR A 26 -15.88 1.59 8.75
N GLU A 27 -15.32 0.80 9.71
CA GLU A 27 -14.15 1.17 10.48
C GLU A 27 -13.22 -0.04 10.64
N TRP A 28 -11.91 0.21 10.49
CA TRP A 28 -10.84 -0.76 10.62
C TRP A 28 -9.80 -0.28 11.63
N GLY A 29 -9.37 -1.17 12.53
CA GLY A 29 -8.09 -1.04 13.20
C GLY A 29 -6.98 -1.49 12.25
N PHE A 30 -5.81 -0.89 12.34
CA PHE A 30 -4.68 -1.30 11.52
C PHE A 30 -3.36 -1.35 12.29
N VAL A 31 -2.48 -2.25 11.84
CA VAL A 31 -1.05 -2.24 12.15
C VAL A 31 -0.31 -2.21 10.82
N ASN A 32 0.40 -1.12 10.54
CA ASN A 32 1.23 -0.98 9.36
C ASN A 32 2.69 -1.12 9.75
N SER A 33 3.38 -2.09 9.14
CA SER A 33 4.77 -2.42 9.44
C SER A 33 5.56 -2.50 8.15
N ALA A 34 6.77 -1.93 8.13
CA ALA A 34 7.63 -1.97 6.95
C ALA A 34 9.10 -2.17 7.32
N GLY A 35 9.88 -2.63 6.34
CA GLY A 35 11.33 -2.81 6.49
C GLY A 35 11.98 -3.18 5.16
N PHE A 36 13.29 -2.96 5.07
CA PHE A 36 14.09 -3.29 3.90
C PHE A 36 14.43 -4.78 3.86
N THR A 37 14.18 -5.43 2.74
CA THR A 37 14.43 -6.87 2.54
C THR A 37 15.62 -7.15 1.63
N SER A 38 15.94 -6.22 0.72
CA SER A 38 17.12 -6.30 -0.13
C SER A 38 17.58 -4.91 -0.58
N TRP A 39 18.82 -4.81 -1.06
CA TRP A 39 19.40 -3.57 -1.59
C TRP A 39 20.56 -3.86 -2.53
N VAL A 40 20.84 -2.89 -3.38
CA VAL A 40 22.01 -2.87 -4.27
C VAL A 40 22.81 -1.61 -3.96
N GLY A 41 24.11 -1.78 -3.82
CA GLY A 41 25.05 -0.70 -3.55
C GLY A 41 26.27 -1.21 -2.78
N ALA A 42 27.47 -0.80 -3.18
CA ALA A 42 28.69 -1.16 -2.48
C ALA A 42 28.75 -0.41 -1.13
N GLY A 43 29.15 -1.09 -0.05
CA GLY A 43 29.31 -0.47 1.26
C GLY A 43 28.00 -0.12 1.99
N VAL A 44 26.84 -0.52 1.48
CA VAL A 44 25.57 -0.38 2.19
C VAL A 44 25.53 -1.33 3.38
N THR A 45 25.22 -0.79 4.56
CA THR A 45 25.18 -1.53 5.83
C THR A 45 23.77 -1.49 6.39
N PRO A 46 23.11 -2.67 6.57
CA PRO A 46 21.81 -2.75 7.21
C PRO A 46 21.93 -2.72 8.73
N SER A 47 20.89 -2.19 9.41
CA SER A 47 20.77 -2.24 10.87
C SER A 47 19.31 -2.35 11.31
N GLY A 48 19.05 -2.62 12.59
CA GLY A 48 17.70 -2.77 13.15
C GLY A 48 16.97 -4.00 12.59
N GLY A 49 17.68 -5.11 12.38
CA GLY A 49 17.10 -6.34 11.86
C GLY A 49 16.07 -6.97 12.79
N SER A 50 14.93 -7.39 12.25
CA SER A 50 13.88 -8.14 12.95
C SER A 50 13.20 -9.14 12.01
N LEU A 51 12.55 -10.16 12.59
CA LEU A 51 11.77 -11.13 11.81
C LEU A 51 10.37 -10.59 11.54
N TYR A 52 9.90 -10.62 10.29
CA TYR A 52 8.56 -10.14 9.93
C TYR A 52 7.52 -11.27 9.75
N ASN A 53 7.96 -12.48 9.42
CA ASN A 53 7.10 -13.67 9.28
C ASN A 53 7.57 -14.86 10.14
N GLY A 54 8.45 -14.60 11.11
CA GLY A 54 9.05 -15.62 11.97
C GLY A 54 10.25 -16.35 11.36
N VAL A 55 10.57 -16.10 10.10
CA VAL A 55 11.68 -16.76 9.35
C VAL A 55 12.58 -15.74 8.67
N ASP A 56 11.99 -14.82 7.89
CA ASP A 56 12.73 -13.85 7.09
C ASP A 56 13.01 -12.57 7.87
N THR A 57 14.16 -11.98 7.63
CA THR A 57 14.59 -10.74 8.29
C THR A 57 14.39 -9.56 7.36
N TRP A 58 13.83 -8.49 7.89
CA TRP A 58 13.90 -7.16 7.32
C TRP A 58 14.73 -6.24 8.21
N TYR A 59 15.10 -5.08 7.69
CA TYR A 59 15.93 -4.10 8.40
C TYR A 59 15.22 -2.75 8.44
N SER A 60 15.31 -2.06 9.57
CA SER A 60 14.71 -0.74 9.70
C SER A 60 15.59 0.37 9.13
N GLN A 61 16.86 0.12 8.86
CA GLN A 61 17.77 1.14 8.35
C GLN A 61 18.81 0.54 7.39
N LEU A 62 19.10 1.31 6.33
CA LEU A 62 20.25 1.14 5.44
C LEU A 62 21.13 2.38 5.54
N SER A 63 22.43 2.22 5.72
CA SER A 63 23.40 3.31 5.76
C SER A 63 24.47 3.11 4.70
N TRP A 64 24.98 4.21 4.12
CA TRP A 64 25.98 4.15 3.05
C TRP A 64 26.91 5.36 3.02
N GLY A 65 27.94 5.27 2.20
CA GLY A 65 28.96 6.29 2.01
C GLY A 65 29.89 6.47 3.20
N THR A 66 30.90 7.31 3.04
CA THR A 66 31.77 7.78 4.11
C THR A 66 31.56 9.28 4.24
N GLY A 67 31.13 9.75 5.40
CA GLY A 67 30.84 11.16 5.62
C GLY A 67 32.04 12.04 5.32
N VAL A 68 31.81 13.15 4.65
CA VAL A 68 32.83 14.19 4.38
C VAL A 68 33.24 14.82 5.71
N ASP A 69 34.53 15.11 5.88
CA ASP A 69 35.10 15.73 7.09
C ASP A 69 34.77 15.00 8.41
N ASN A 70 34.72 13.67 8.39
CA ASN A 70 34.27 12.80 9.47
C ASN A 70 32.81 13.03 9.88
N GLY A 71 31.98 13.54 8.97
CA GLY A 71 30.54 13.65 9.12
C GLY A 71 29.83 12.30 9.18
N PRO A 72 28.52 12.29 9.41
CA PRO A 72 27.73 11.07 9.40
C PRO A 72 27.61 10.46 8.00
N GLN A 73 27.28 9.16 7.95
CA GLN A 73 26.87 8.48 6.73
C GLN A 73 25.46 8.92 6.34
N SER A 74 25.14 8.88 5.07
CA SER A 74 23.74 8.92 4.63
C SER A 74 23.01 7.66 5.03
N SER A 75 21.71 7.76 5.29
CA SER A 75 20.90 6.61 5.68
C SER A 75 19.44 6.74 5.28
N PHE A 76 18.80 5.61 5.07
CA PHE A 76 17.37 5.51 4.85
C PHE A 76 16.76 4.67 5.97
N GLU A 77 15.85 5.26 6.76
CA GLU A 77 15.30 4.67 7.97
C GLU A 77 13.78 4.55 7.88
N VAL A 78 13.24 3.47 8.43
CA VAL A 78 11.80 3.18 8.53
C VAL A 78 11.38 3.24 9.99
N ILE A 79 10.46 4.14 10.33
CA ILE A 79 9.81 4.19 11.63
C ILE A 79 8.56 3.30 11.60
N SER A 80 8.63 2.15 12.21
CA SER A 80 7.63 1.06 12.15
C SER A 80 7.59 0.31 13.49
N PRO A 81 6.44 -0.27 13.94
CA PRO A 81 5.12 -0.18 13.32
C PRO A 81 4.35 1.10 13.65
N VAL A 82 3.32 1.41 12.82
CA VAL A 82 2.30 2.42 13.09
C VAL A 82 0.96 1.72 13.34
N VAL A 83 0.26 2.13 14.41
CA VAL A 83 -1.02 1.53 14.83
C VAL A 83 -2.08 2.62 14.89
N GLY A 84 -3.28 2.33 14.40
CA GLY A 84 -4.39 3.29 14.40
C GLY A 84 -5.71 2.71 13.95
N SER A 85 -6.64 3.60 13.59
CA SER A 85 -7.90 3.24 12.93
C SER A 85 -8.13 4.07 11.68
N ILE A 86 -8.93 3.54 10.74
CA ILE A 86 -9.27 4.18 9.48
C ILE A 86 -10.71 3.84 9.10
N PHE A 87 -11.42 4.80 8.49
CA PHE A 87 -12.78 4.59 8.00
C PHE A 87 -12.79 4.25 6.51
N THR A 88 -13.62 3.28 6.14
CA THR A 88 -13.93 3.01 4.73
C THR A 88 -14.60 4.22 4.10
N ASN A 89 -14.15 4.64 2.93
CA ASN A 89 -14.60 5.84 2.22
C ASN A 89 -14.41 7.13 3.05
N GLY A 90 -13.51 7.10 4.02
CA GLY A 90 -13.16 8.23 4.88
C GLY A 90 -11.82 8.88 4.50
N PRO A 91 -11.31 9.78 5.35
CA PRO A 91 -9.98 10.36 5.17
C PRO A 91 -8.88 9.30 5.27
N SER A 92 -7.74 9.58 4.64
CA SER A 92 -6.53 8.74 4.73
C SER A 92 -5.95 8.71 6.15
N ALA A 93 -5.23 7.63 6.47
CA ALA A 93 -4.41 7.51 7.66
C ALA A 93 -2.92 7.50 7.28
N ASN A 94 -2.07 7.98 8.19
CA ASN A 94 -0.63 7.89 8.00
C ASN A 94 -0.16 6.43 8.16
N GLY A 95 0.72 5.99 7.27
CA GLY A 95 1.44 4.73 7.35
C GLY A 95 2.79 4.89 8.06
N THR A 96 3.68 3.93 7.82
CA THR A 96 5.07 3.97 8.33
C THR A 96 5.80 5.19 7.79
N THR A 97 6.61 5.84 8.63
CA THR A 97 7.39 7.01 8.23
C THR A 97 8.74 6.56 7.68
N LEU A 98 9.18 7.16 6.58
CA LEU A 98 10.53 7.02 6.04
C LEU A 98 11.32 8.28 6.34
N ILE A 99 12.59 8.11 6.73
CA ILE A 99 13.51 9.22 6.96
C ILE A 99 14.74 8.99 6.10
N HIS A 100 15.03 9.94 5.21
CA HIS A 100 16.30 10.00 4.52
C HIS A 100 17.18 11.04 5.22
N ASN A 101 18.19 10.57 5.94
CA ASN A 101 19.28 11.39 6.43
C ASN A 101 20.27 11.56 5.28
N ASN A 102 20.10 12.66 4.55
CA ASN A 102 20.90 13.01 3.39
C ASN A 102 22.09 13.87 3.83
N PHE A 103 23.25 13.26 3.97
CA PHE A 103 24.48 13.94 4.38
C PHE A 103 25.54 13.86 3.27
N PRO A 104 26.41 14.87 3.17
CA PRO A 104 27.51 14.80 2.20
C PRO A 104 28.41 13.59 2.45
N VAL A 105 28.48 12.69 1.47
CA VAL A 105 29.30 11.49 1.52
C VAL A 105 30.25 11.44 0.33
N PHE A 106 31.37 10.74 0.50
CA PHE A 106 32.26 10.43 -0.63
C PHE A 106 31.64 9.35 -1.51
N ASP A 107 31.86 9.47 -2.80
CA ASP A 107 31.38 8.53 -3.83
C ASP A 107 32.16 7.21 -3.82
N ASN A 108 32.15 6.51 -2.70
CA ASN A 108 32.89 5.27 -2.48
C ASN A 108 32.01 4.08 -2.04
N GLY A 109 30.71 4.15 -2.33
CA GLY A 109 29.76 3.11 -1.98
C GLY A 109 28.39 3.65 -1.62
N ASN A 110 27.60 3.97 -2.63
CA ASN A 110 26.28 4.54 -2.46
C ASN A 110 25.19 3.50 -2.67
N LEU A 111 24.03 3.72 -2.04
CA LEU A 111 22.82 2.98 -2.35
C LEU A 111 22.45 3.23 -3.82
N GLN A 112 22.01 2.20 -4.53
CA GLN A 112 21.52 2.30 -5.90
C GLN A 112 20.03 1.93 -5.98
N SER A 113 19.64 0.91 -5.24
CA SER A 113 18.25 0.52 -5.10
C SER A 113 18.00 -0.19 -3.78
N ALA A 114 16.77 -0.20 -3.34
CA ALA A 114 16.32 -0.95 -2.17
C ALA A 114 14.92 -1.52 -2.42
N GLN A 115 14.64 -2.66 -1.80
CA GLN A 115 13.32 -3.23 -1.76
C GLN A 115 12.75 -3.00 -0.35
N LEU A 116 11.66 -2.25 -0.27
CA LEU A 116 10.90 -2.02 0.95
C LEU A 116 9.65 -2.90 0.95
N LEU A 117 9.54 -3.76 1.93
CA LEU A 117 8.36 -4.56 2.18
C LEU A 117 7.44 -3.78 3.14
N ASP A 118 6.20 -3.56 2.73
CA ASP A 118 5.15 -2.94 3.57
C ASP A 118 4.04 -3.96 3.82
N MET A 119 3.68 -4.14 5.07
CA MET A 119 2.67 -5.08 5.54
C MET A 119 1.59 -4.34 6.30
N LEU A 120 0.35 -4.47 5.86
CA LEU A 120 -0.82 -3.90 6.51
C LEU A 120 -1.70 -5.01 7.07
N LEU A 121 -1.84 -5.06 8.39
CA LEU A 121 -2.81 -5.91 9.08
C LEU A 121 -4.05 -5.08 9.38
N LEU A 122 -5.21 -5.50 8.87
CA LEU A 122 -6.49 -4.83 9.09
C LEU A 122 -7.37 -5.66 10.03
N THR A 123 -8.01 -5.01 10.99
CA THR A 123 -8.96 -5.64 11.90
C THR A 123 -10.30 -4.91 11.81
N PRO A 124 -11.38 -5.56 11.35
CA PRO A 124 -12.71 -4.96 11.34
C PRO A 124 -13.15 -4.54 12.75
N ILE A 125 -13.54 -3.27 12.92
CA ILE A 125 -14.07 -2.72 14.16
C ILE A 125 -15.59 -2.61 14.07
N VAL A 126 -16.12 -2.12 12.95
CA VAL A 126 -17.56 -1.91 12.75
C VAL A 126 -17.97 -2.44 11.37
N PRO A 127 -18.74 -3.56 11.32
CA PRO A 127 -18.98 -4.52 12.39
C PRO A 127 -17.69 -5.26 12.79
N PRO A 128 -17.60 -5.78 14.03
CA PRO A 128 -16.40 -6.46 14.47
C PRO A 128 -16.17 -7.78 13.76
N GLY A 129 -14.90 -8.08 13.47
CA GLY A 129 -14.48 -9.31 12.79
C GLY A 129 -13.04 -9.71 13.11
N PRO A 130 -12.59 -10.87 12.61
CA PRO A 130 -11.21 -11.31 12.77
C PRO A 130 -10.25 -10.41 12.00
N ALA A 131 -9.01 -10.34 12.46
CA ALA A 131 -7.94 -9.66 11.75
C ALA A 131 -7.67 -10.32 10.38
N LEU A 132 -7.44 -9.49 9.38
CA LEU A 132 -7.20 -9.89 8.00
C LEU A 132 -5.86 -9.30 7.53
N PRO A 133 -4.89 -10.12 7.11
CA PRO A 133 -3.72 -9.59 6.44
C PRO A 133 -4.17 -8.99 5.10
N ALA A 134 -3.90 -7.71 4.90
CA ALA A 134 -4.00 -7.11 3.59
C ALA A 134 -2.85 -7.62 2.70
N PRO A 135 -2.95 -7.47 1.38
CA PRO A 135 -1.87 -7.81 0.49
C PRO A 135 -0.58 -7.11 0.93
N THR A 136 0.51 -7.87 0.97
CA THR A 136 1.84 -7.31 1.20
C THR A 136 2.27 -6.53 -0.03
N ILE A 137 2.77 -5.32 0.14
CA ILE A 137 3.25 -4.47 -0.94
C ILE A 137 4.77 -4.43 -0.88
N VAL A 138 5.39 -4.64 -2.05
CA VAL A 138 6.83 -4.54 -2.22
C VAL A 138 7.12 -3.33 -3.09
N PHE A 139 7.86 -2.37 -2.55
CA PHE A 139 8.33 -1.21 -3.28
C PHE A 139 9.75 -1.43 -3.75
N ASP A 140 9.94 -1.54 -5.06
CA ASP A 140 11.25 -1.52 -5.69
C ASP A 140 11.65 -0.05 -5.90
N ILE A 141 12.48 0.46 -5.00
CA ILE A 141 12.92 1.86 -4.96
C ILE A 141 14.27 1.95 -5.65
N ASN A 142 14.37 2.75 -6.69
CA ASN A 142 15.66 3.21 -7.22
C ASN A 142 16.06 4.52 -6.54
N PHE A 143 17.35 4.63 -6.28
CA PHE A 143 17.97 5.77 -5.63
C PHE A 143 19.11 6.31 -6.46
N PHE A 144 19.26 7.61 -6.51
CA PHE A 144 20.36 8.28 -7.16
C PHE A 144 20.98 9.31 -6.23
N GLU A 145 22.19 9.01 -5.77
CA GLU A 145 23.05 9.93 -5.03
C GLU A 145 23.55 11.01 -5.98
N THR A 146 23.28 12.24 -5.69
CA THR A 146 23.64 13.37 -6.55
C THR A 146 24.94 14.05 -6.13
N THR A 147 25.38 15.07 -6.86
CA THR A 147 26.57 15.83 -6.52
C THR A 147 26.29 16.81 -5.39
N ASN A 148 26.92 16.63 -4.24
CA ASN A 148 26.73 17.43 -3.03
C ASN A 148 27.13 18.91 -3.18
N THR A 149 28.12 19.23 -4.04
CA THR A 149 28.69 20.55 -4.17
C THR A 149 28.81 21.04 -5.62
N PRO A 150 27.73 21.01 -6.41
CA PRO A 150 27.78 21.57 -7.78
C PRO A 150 27.89 23.10 -7.72
N PRO A 151 28.39 23.78 -8.77
CA PRO A 151 28.35 25.23 -8.86
C PRO A 151 26.92 25.78 -8.71
N VAL A 152 26.79 26.95 -8.07
CA VAL A 152 25.49 27.61 -7.92
C VAL A 152 24.89 27.94 -9.28
N GLY A 153 23.62 27.57 -9.48
CA GLY A 153 22.88 27.77 -10.73
C GLY A 153 23.13 26.69 -11.79
N GLU A 154 24.01 25.72 -11.55
CA GLU A 154 24.10 24.51 -12.37
C GLU A 154 22.84 23.68 -12.23
N LEU A 155 22.38 23.05 -13.32
CA LEU A 155 21.20 22.20 -13.31
C LEU A 155 21.51 20.86 -12.62
N CYS A 156 20.70 20.54 -11.63
CA CYS A 156 20.70 19.24 -10.97
C CYS A 156 19.94 18.19 -11.80
N PRO A 157 20.11 16.90 -11.51
CA PRO A 157 19.44 15.82 -12.24
C PRO A 157 17.89 15.85 -12.19
N ASP A 158 17.31 16.59 -11.24
CA ASP A 158 15.87 16.86 -11.16
C ASP A 158 15.40 17.99 -12.09
N GLY A 159 16.31 18.57 -12.89
CA GLY A 159 16.04 19.67 -13.83
C GLY A 159 15.98 21.05 -13.19
N ASN A 160 16.12 21.18 -11.88
CA ASN A 160 16.14 22.45 -11.16
C ASN A 160 17.58 22.94 -10.89
N PRO A 161 17.83 24.25 -10.80
CA PRO A 161 19.16 24.75 -10.50
C PRO A 161 19.56 24.51 -9.04
N ASN A 162 20.86 24.27 -8.81
CA ASN A 162 21.45 24.28 -7.49
C ASN A 162 21.25 25.63 -6.80
N GLY A 163 20.93 25.62 -5.51
CA GLY A 163 20.60 26.77 -4.69
C GLY A 163 19.10 27.08 -4.59
N VAL A 164 18.22 26.26 -5.19
CA VAL A 164 16.76 26.49 -5.21
C VAL A 164 15.98 25.22 -4.79
N GLY A 165 14.94 25.40 -3.97
CA GLY A 165 14.02 24.32 -3.57
C GLY A 165 14.72 23.17 -2.85
N ALA A 166 14.54 21.94 -3.31
CA ALA A 166 15.21 20.77 -2.77
C ALA A 166 16.74 20.81 -2.95
N ASN A 167 17.22 21.60 -3.92
CA ASN A 167 18.63 21.74 -4.25
C ASN A 167 19.32 22.91 -3.53
N VAL A 168 18.74 23.42 -2.43
CA VAL A 168 19.24 24.62 -1.74
C VAL A 168 20.64 24.44 -1.14
N ASN A 169 21.03 23.24 -0.78
CA ASN A 169 22.31 22.91 -0.14
C ASN A 169 23.22 22.04 -1.03
N GLY A 170 22.93 21.91 -2.30
CA GLY A 170 23.52 20.98 -3.27
C GLY A 170 22.40 20.35 -4.09
N CYS A 171 22.73 19.53 -5.07
CA CYS A 171 21.71 18.76 -5.77
C CYS A 171 21.09 17.73 -4.82
N GLY A 172 19.77 17.75 -4.69
CA GLY A 172 19.05 16.81 -3.85
C GLY A 172 19.03 15.40 -4.43
N ASP A 173 19.08 14.40 -3.57
CA ASP A 173 19.03 13.00 -3.96
C ASP A 173 17.62 12.59 -4.40
N ILE A 174 17.56 11.65 -5.34
CA ILE A 174 16.33 11.25 -6.00
C ILE A 174 15.95 9.84 -5.56
N PHE A 175 14.71 9.67 -5.10
CA PHE A 175 14.05 8.39 -4.86
C PHE A 175 12.90 8.23 -5.83
N ALA A 176 12.80 7.07 -6.48
CA ALA A 176 11.69 6.77 -7.37
C ALA A 176 11.29 5.30 -7.38
N ILE A 177 10.03 5.05 -7.68
CA ILE A 177 9.44 3.75 -8.05
C ILE A 177 8.96 3.82 -9.50
N ALA A 178 8.83 2.68 -10.15
CA ALA A 178 8.53 2.62 -11.59
C ALA A 178 7.18 3.27 -11.94
N SER A 179 6.16 3.11 -11.11
CA SER A 179 4.80 3.55 -11.42
C SER A 179 3.98 3.83 -10.17
N PRO A 180 3.13 4.88 -10.17
CA PRO A 180 2.15 5.09 -9.10
C PRO A 180 1.05 4.00 -9.05
N LEU A 181 0.89 3.17 -10.08
CA LEU A 181 -0.08 2.08 -10.11
C LEU A 181 0.28 0.97 -9.12
N ASP A 182 1.55 0.84 -8.74
CA ASP A 182 2.02 -0.11 -7.72
C ASP A 182 1.53 0.24 -6.30
N LEU A 183 0.94 1.44 -6.15
CA LEU A 183 0.40 1.96 -4.90
C LEU A 183 -1.08 1.59 -4.64
N VAL A 184 -1.67 0.73 -5.47
CA VAL A 184 -3.08 0.33 -5.35
C VAL A 184 -3.19 -1.17 -5.20
N GLN A 185 -3.90 -1.60 -4.16
CA GLN A 185 -4.17 -3.01 -3.88
C GLN A 185 -5.65 -3.21 -3.57
N SER A 186 -6.23 -4.31 -4.06
CA SER A 186 -7.63 -4.65 -3.77
C SER A 186 -7.75 -6.04 -3.16
N PHE A 187 -8.76 -6.22 -2.32
CA PHE A 187 -9.17 -7.51 -1.79
C PHE A 187 -10.68 -7.59 -1.65
N GLN A 188 -11.19 -8.80 -1.75
CA GLN A 188 -12.62 -9.09 -1.63
C GLN A 188 -12.93 -9.61 -0.23
N LEU A 189 -13.96 -9.05 0.40
CA LEU A 189 -14.51 -9.58 1.64
C LEU A 189 -16.03 -9.52 1.57
N ASP A 190 -16.65 -10.70 1.67
CA ASP A 190 -18.10 -10.88 1.51
C ASP A 190 -18.62 -10.27 0.19
N ASP A 191 -19.58 -9.34 0.29
CA ASP A 191 -20.25 -8.69 -0.86
C ASP A 191 -19.52 -7.40 -1.33
N PHE A 192 -18.31 -7.12 -0.83
CA PHE A 192 -17.60 -5.88 -1.11
C PHE A 192 -16.19 -6.13 -1.64
N GLU A 193 -15.79 -5.32 -2.59
CA GLU A 193 -14.41 -5.14 -3.00
C GLU A 193 -13.85 -3.92 -2.28
N TYR A 194 -12.80 -4.13 -1.50
CA TYR A 194 -12.07 -3.07 -0.79
C TYR A 194 -10.80 -2.75 -1.57
N THR A 195 -10.56 -1.45 -1.78
CA THR A 195 -9.35 -0.97 -2.44
C THR A 195 -8.55 -0.11 -1.47
N ILE A 196 -7.29 -0.49 -1.26
CA ILE A 196 -6.30 0.28 -0.52
C ILE A 196 -5.51 1.08 -1.54
N THR A 197 -5.50 2.40 -1.37
CA THR A 197 -4.68 3.30 -2.17
C THR A 197 -3.63 3.93 -1.27
N ILE A 198 -2.36 3.80 -1.64
CA ILE A 198 -1.23 4.38 -0.92
C ILE A 198 -0.80 5.64 -1.67
N GLY A 199 -0.43 6.66 -0.93
CA GLY A 199 0.20 7.87 -1.43
C GLY A 199 1.39 8.25 -0.55
N VAL A 200 2.22 9.15 -1.05
CA VAL A 200 3.34 9.71 -0.30
C VAL A 200 3.20 11.22 -0.30
N LEU A 201 3.18 11.82 0.89
CA LEU A 201 3.11 13.27 1.01
C LEU A 201 4.38 13.90 0.40
N GLY A 202 4.18 14.79 -0.57
CA GLY A 202 5.28 15.39 -1.34
C GLY A 202 5.77 14.54 -2.52
N GLY A 203 5.31 13.28 -2.66
CA GLY A 203 5.57 12.47 -3.85
C GLY A 203 4.77 12.95 -5.05
N ASN A 204 5.36 12.84 -6.23
CA ASN A 204 4.72 13.20 -7.50
C ASN A 204 5.31 12.40 -8.67
N ILE A 205 4.70 12.51 -9.84
CA ILE A 205 5.31 12.03 -11.09
C ILE A 205 6.48 12.95 -11.38
N LEU A 206 7.67 12.36 -11.49
CA LEU A 206 8.91 13.09 -11.75
C LEU A 206 9.04 13.41 -13.25
N ALA A 207 9.88 14.41 -13.56
CA ALA A 207 10.23 14.72 -14.95
C ALA A 207 10.98 13.56 -15.61
N ASP A 208 10.88 13.42 -16.93
CA ASP A 208 11.47 12.30 -17.68
C ASP A 208 13.00 12.21 -17.49
N ASP A 209 13.68 13.35 -17.45
CA ASP A 209 15.13 13.40 -17.20
C ASP A 209 15.48 12.90 -15.80
N THR A 210 14.66 13.25 -14.79
CA THR A 210 14.79 12.78 -13.42
C THR A 210 14.55 11.26 -13.32
N CYS A 211 13.51 10.75 -13.98
CA CYS A 211 13.26 9.32 -14.08
C CYS A 211 14.44 8.58 -14.72
N THR A 212 14.99 9.14 -15.79
CA THR A 212 16.16 8.58 -16.49
C THR A 212 17.39 8.54 -15.59
N ALA A 213 17.62 9.58 -14.78
CA ALA A 213 18.75 9.63 -13.84
C ALA A 213 18.72 8.48 -12.81
N VAL A 214 17.54 8.06 -12.38
CA VAL A 214 17.36 6.90 -11.47
C VAL A 214 17.15 5.56 -12.19
N GLY A 215 17.31 5.53 -13.51
CA GLY A 215 17.24 4.30 -14.32
C GLY A 215 15.83 3.84 -14.69
N PHE A 216 14.83 4.71 -14.59
CA PHE A 216 13.47 4.44 -15.07
C PHE A 216 13.18 5.11 -16.42
N ALA A 217 12.14 4.62 -17.10
CA ALA A 217 11.52 5.33 -18.20
C ALA A 217 10.70 6.53 -17.67
N SER A 218 10.09 7.29 -18.56
CA SER A 218 9.17 8.39 -18.21
C SER A 218 8.01 7.90 -17.34
N GLY A 219 7.48 8.79 -16.50
CA GLY A 219 6.30 8.53 -15.67
C GLY A 219 6.60 7.83 -14.35
N CYS A 220 7.84 7.77 -13.89
CA CYS A 220 8.19 7.29 -12.57
C CYS A 220 7.61 8.21 -11.49
N TYR A 221 7.33 7.65 -10.31
CA TYR A 221 6.80 8.37 -9.16
C TYR A 221 7.85 8.43 -8.05
N GLY A 222 8.05 9.61 -7.47
CA GLY A 222 9.06 9.75 -6.43
C GLY A 222 9.14 11.15 -5.82
N PHE A 223 10.28 11.44 -5.23
CA PHE A 223 10.59 12.71 -4.58
C PHE A 223 12.09 12.98 -4.59
N VAL A 224 12.44 14.25 -4.33
CA VAL A 224 13.82 14.73 -4.22
C VAL A 224 14.06 15.18 -2.78
N THR A 225 15.14 14.76 -2.17
CA THR A 225 15.50 15.07 -0.79
C THR A 225 16.62 16.10 -0.72
N THR A 226 16.47 17.06 0.18
CA THR A 226 17.46 18.14 0.33
C THR A 226 18.73 17.63 1.00
N GLU A 227 19.89 18.02 0.46
CA GLU A 227 21.22 17.76 1.00
C GLU A 227 21.42 18.34 2.41
N ASN A 228 22.24 17.65 3.22
CA ASN A 228 22.64 18.03 4.56
C ASN A 228 21.45 18.25 5.52
N LEU A 229 20.39 17.45 5.35
CA LEU A 229 19.19 17.45 6.17
C LEU A 229 18.67 16.02 6.41
N SER A 230 17.89 15.88 7.48
CA SER A 230 16.99 14.74 7.66
C SER A 230 15.65 15.05 6.98
N ASN A 231 15.34 14.31 5.93
CA ASN A 231 14.14 14.49 5.13
C ASN A 231 13.09 13.44 5.55
N THR A 232 11.94 13.89 6.05
CA THR A 232 10.84 13.00 6.43
C THR A 232 9.89 12.81 5.27
N ILE A 233 9.65 11.55 4.96
CA ILE A 233 8.73 11.10 3.91
C ILE A 233 7.59 10.38 4.60
N GLN A 234 6.36 10.88 4.44
CA GLN A 234 5.19 10.35 5.12
C GLN A 234 4.26 9.65 4.14
N PRO A 235 4.32 8.32 4.03
CA PRO A 235 3.28 7.54 3.38
C PRO A 235 1.95 7.67 4.11
N PHE A 236 0.87 7.64 3.35
CA PHE A 236 -0.49 7.56 3.85
C PHE A 236 -1.28 6.56 3.02
N PHE A 237 -2.37 6.04 3.57
CA PHE A 237 -3.26 5.15 2.82
C PHE A 237 -4.72 5.48 3.09
N ALA A 238 -5.56 5.14 2.12
CA ALA A 238 -7.01 5.23 2.22
C ALA A 238 -7.62 3.87 1.88
N ILE A 239 -8.79 3.59 2.44
CA ILE A 239 -9.58 2.39 2.11
C ILE A 239 -10.90 2.85 1.52
N THR A 240 -11.20 2.40 0.30
CA THR A 240 -12.52 2.54 -0.32
C THR A 240 -13.17 1.17 -0.47
N ALA A 241 -14.49 1.13 -0.59
CA ALA A 241 -15.19 -0.11 -0.85
C ALA A 241 -16.36 0.12 -1.81
N GLU A 242 -16.53 -0.85 -2.70
CA GLU A 242 -17.67 -0.92 -3.60
C GLU A 242 -18.39 -2.25 -3.43
N ARG A 243 -19.72 -2.23 -3.53
CA ARG A 243 -20.49 -3.47 -3.48
C ARG A 243 -20.35 -4.21 -4.81
N ILE A 244 -20.05 -5.51 -4.71
CA ILE A 244 -19.98 -6.39 -5.88
C ILE A 244 -21.41 -6.61 -6.39
N PRO A 245 -21.69 -6.37 -7.68
CA PRO A 245 -22.99 -6.63 -8.25
C PRO A 245 -23.43 -8.08 -8.04
N GLN A 246 -24.52 -8.28 -7.29
CA GLN A 246 -25.10 -9.61 -7.13
C GLN A 246 -25.79 -10.00 -8.44
N VAL A 247 -25.34 -11.07 -9.08
CA VAL A 247 -26.08 -11.67 -10.19
C VAL A 247 -27.33 -12.34 -9.61
N PRO A 248 -28.55 -11.88 -9.96
CA PRO A 248 -29.77 -12.51 -9.46
C PRO A 248 -29.74 -14.01 -9.77
N ALA A 249 -30.01 -14.84 -8.76
CA ALA A 249 -30.12 -16.29 -9.00
C ALA A 249 -31.13 -16.52 -10.13
N PRO A 250 -30.78 -17.30 -11.15
CA PRO A 250 -31.65 -17.51 -12.30
C PRO A 250 -33.04 -17.94 -11.82
N ALA A 251 -34.08 -17.26 -12.28
CA ALA A 251 -35.49 -17.62 -11.99
C ALA A 251 -35.82 -19.08 -12.34
N THR A 252 -34.95 -19.73 -13.15
CA THR A 252 -34.96 -21.15 -13.44
C THR A 252 -34.90 -22.04 -12.19
N LEU A 253 -34.17 -21.68 -11.13
CA LEU A 253 -34.16 -22.48 -9.89
C LEU A 253 -35.53 -22.45 -9.17
N ALA A 254 -36.19 -21.31 -9.16
CA ALA A 254 -37.55 -21.17 -8.60
C ALA A 254 -38.57 -21.93 -9.49
N LEU A 255 -38.42 -21.87 -10.81
CA LEU A 255 -39.23 -22.63 -11.78
C LEU A 255 -39.01 -24.15 -11.64
N PHE A 256 -37.78 -24.62 -11.51
CA PHE A 256 -37.49 -26.04 -11.26
C PHE A 256 -38.07 -26.54 -9.93
N GLY A 257 -37.96 -25.75 -8.87
CA GLY A 257 -38.57 -26.07 -7.57
C GLY A 257 -40.08 -26.18 -7.65
N THR A 258 -40.75 -25.26 -8.32
CA THR A 258 -42.23 -25.29 -8.53
C THR A 258 -42.64 -26.43 -9.44
N LEU A 259 -41.90 -26.73 -10.49
CA LEU A 259 -42.17 -27.83 -11.39
C LEU A 259 -42.06 -29.21 -10.69
N LEU A 260 -41.03 -29.42 -9.88
CA LEU A 260 -40.85 -30.61 -9.06
C LEU A 260 -42.00 -30.81 -8.06
N LEU A 261 -42.49 -29.74 -7.47
CA LEU A 261 -43.63 -29.78 -6.56
C LEU A 261 -44.94 -30.12 -7.28
N LEU A 262 -45.13 -29.61 -8.49
CA LEU A 262 -46.28 -29.97 -9.35
C LEU A 262 -46.24 -31.42 -9.80
N LEU A 263 -45.10 -31.93 -10.24
CA LEU A 263 -44.90 -33.32 -10.65
C LEU A 263 -45.12 -34.31 -9.48
N ARG A 264 -44.70 -33.94 -8.27
CA ARG A 264 -44.96 -34.73 -7.07
C ARG A 264 -46.45 -34.84 -6.73
N ARG A 265 -47.23 -33.78 -6.95
CA ARG A 265 -48.72 -33.80 -6.80
C ARG A 265 -49.41 -34.66 -7.82
N LEU A 266 -48.96 -34.63 -9.08
CA LEU A 266 -49.54 -35.44 -10.16
C LEU A 266 -49.29 -36.93 -9.99
N ARG A 267 -48.25 -37.33 -9.24
CA ARG A 267 -47.97 -38.75 -8.94
C ARG A 267 -48.74 -39.31 -7.73
N GLN A 268 -49.46 -38.47 -7.00
CA GLN A 268 -50.25 -38.87 -5.82
C GLN A 268 -51.75 -38.95 -6.10
N HIS A 269 -52.15 -38.73 -7.35
CA HIS A 269 -53.48 -39.01 -7.89
C HIS A 269 -53.38 -40.09 -8.97
#